data_a899b178ab331281ea748191f05b8a03
#
_entry.id   a899b178ab331281ea748191f05b8a03
#
_cell.length_a   1.000
_cell.length_b   1.000
_cell.length_c   1.000
_cell.angle_alpha   90.00
_cell.angle_beta   90.00
_cell.angle_gamma   90.00
#
_symmetry.space_group_name_H-M   'P 1'
#
loop_
_entity.id
_entity.type
_entity.pdbx_description
1 polymer ?
#
loop_
_entity_poly.entity_id
_entity_poly.type
_entity_poly.pdbx_seq_one_letter_code
_entity_poly.pdbx_strand_id
1 'polypeptide(L)'
;QSERRMKITRSILEVLAAHDHPVSIVTKSALVTRDLDLLAPMAAKGLATVGVSVTTLDAELATAMEPRAARPERRLETIKTLAAAGIPVTVMVAPVIPALTDHELEAILIRARQAGAVHASYILLRLPLELKDLFGEWLTTHRPDRKQRILNRLREMRGGELYESRFGARMRGRGNDAKLLEERFRMTCRQQ
;
A
#
# COMPACT_ATOMS: atom_id res chain seq x y z
N GLN A 1 -15.11 6.11 -10.63
CA GLN A 1 -15.92 6.22 -11.89
C GLN A 1 -15.43 7.38 -12.77
N SER A 2 -15.09 8.55 -12.19
CA SER A 2 -14.64 9.75 -12.92
C SER A 2 -13.39 9.48 -13.78
N GLU A 3 -12.36 8.84 -13.22
CA GLU A 3 -11.12 8.52 -13.93
C GLU A 3 -11.34 7.61 -15.15
N ARG A 4 -12.26 6.62 -15.06
CA ARG A 4 -12.58 5.76 -16.20
C ARG A 4 -13.12 6.56 -17.38
N ARG A 5 -13.94 7.58 -17.11
CA ARG A 5 -14.59 8.42 -18.14
C ARG A 5 -13.67 9.54 -18.62
N MET A 6 -13.04 10.24 -17.69
CA MET A 6 -12.28 11.46 -18.01
C MET A 6 -10.84 11.19 -18.43
N LYS A 7 -10.27 10.02 -18.07
CA LYS A 7 -8.91 9.60 -18.43
C LYS A 7 -7.81 10.62 -18.05
N ILE A 8 -8.01 11.33 -16.93
CA ILE A 8 -7.10 12.41 -16.49
C ILE A 8 -5.68 11.88 -16.29
N THR A 9 -5.52 10.73 -15.62
CA THR A 9 -4.21 10.09 -15.42
C THR A 9 -3.55 9.80 -16.76
N ARG A 10 -4.30 9.26 -17.74
CA ARG A 10 -3.77 8.99 -19.06
C ARG A 10 -3.28 10.25 -19.77
N SER A 11 -4.07 11.32 -19.77
CA SER A 11 -3.67 12.60 -20.39
C SER A 11 -2.40 13.18 -19.76
N ILE A 12 -2.23 13.04 -18.44
CA ILE A 12 -0.99 13.42 -17.76
C ILE A 12 0.17 12.54 -18.22
N LEU A 13 -0.02 11.23 -18.31
CA LEU A 13 1.02 10.29 -18.76
C LEU A 13 1.42 10.55 -20.21
N GLU A 14 0.50 10.90 -21.09
CA GLU A 14 0.79 11.28 -22.48
C GLU A 14 1.75 12.46 -22.55
N VAL A 15 1.53 13.50 -21.73
CA VAL A 15 2.42 14.67 -21.65
C VAL A 15 3.79 14.26 -21.07
N LEU A 16 3.82 13.49 -19.98
CA LEU A 16 5.08 13.06 -19.36
C LEU A 16 5.90 12.18 -20.30
N ALA A 17 5.26 11.28 -21.03
CA ALA A 17 5.91 10.42 -22.01
C ALA A 17 6.48 11.22 -23.20
N ALA A 18 5.76 12.22 -23.69
CA ALA A 18 6.20 13.07 -24.80
C ALA A 18 7.44 13.91 -24.44
N HIS A 19 7.67 14.17 -23.15
CA HIS A 19 8.81 14.94 -22.66
C HIS A 19 9.87 14.11 -21.93
N ASP A 20 9.82 12.79 -22.01
CA ASP A 20 10.70 11.88 -21.28
C ASP A 20 10.82 12.23 -19.77
N HIS A 21 9.72 12.68 -19.18
CA HIS A 21 9.69 13.07 -17.77
C HIS A 21 9.43 11.86 -16.87
N PRO A 22 10.26 11.61 -15.84
CA PRO A 22 10.08 10.45 -14.96
C PRO A 22 8.78 10.53 -14.15
N VAL A 23 8.16 9.37 -13.94
CA VAL A 23 6.91 9.24 -13.18
C VAL A 23 6.93 8.05 -12.23
N SER A 24 6.39 8.24 -11.04
CA SER A 24 6.10 7.17 -10.11
C SER A 24 4.61 7.22 -9.73
N ILE A 25 3.88 6.13 -9.98
CA ILE A 25 2.46 6.02 -9.67
C ILE A 25 2.28 5.17 -8.42
N VAL A 26 1.46 5.63 -7.48
CA VAL A 26 1.01 4.81 -6.34
C VAL A 26 -0.49 4.62 -6.43
N THR A 27 -0.94 3.37 -6.38
CA THR A 27 -2.36 3.07 -6.60
C THR A 27 -2.86 1.85 -5.82
N LYS A 28 -4.17 1.82 -5.55
CA LYS A 28 -4.96 0.66 -5.11
C LYS A 28 -5.89 0.16 -6.22
N SER A 29 -5.81 0.76 -7.40
CA SER A 29 -6.70 0.48 -8.53
C SER A 29 -6.01 -0.37 -9.60
N ALA A 30 -6.71 -1.36 -10.11
CA ALA A 30 -6.28 -2.11 -11.29
C ALA A 30 -6.34 -1.27 -12.59
N LEU A 31 -6.92 -0.06 -12.54
CA LEU A 31 -7.09 0.78 -13.72
C LEU A 31 -5.76 1.24 -14.33
N VAL A 32 -4.67 1.22 -13.56
CA VAL A 32 -3.33 1.55 -14.04
C VAL A 32 -2.87 0.65 -15.22
N THR A 33 -3.40 -0.57 -15.31
CA THR A 33 -3.09 -1.49 -16.44
C THR A 33 -3.69 -1.05 -17.77
N ARG A 34 -4.60 -0.09 -17.78
CA ARG A 34 -5.12 0.53 -19.01
C ARG A 34 -4.03 1.28 -19.79
N ASP A 35 -3.05 1.82 -19.09
CA ASP A 35 -2.07 2.76 -19.63
C ASP A 35 -0.69 2.10 -19.83
N LEU A 36 -0.65 0.76 -20.01
CA LEU A 36 0.58 -0.02 -20.25
C LEU A 36 1.31 0.43 -21.52
N ASP A 37 0.60 0.84 -22.56
CA ASP A 37 1.13 1.35 -23.81
C ASP A 37 2.01 2.60 -23.63
N LEU A 38 1.76 3.40 -22.59
CA LEU A 38 2.58 4.56 -22.21
C LEU A 38 3.64 4.17 -21.18
N LEU A 39 3.27 3.39 -20.17
CA LEU A 39 4.15 3.08 -19.04
C LEU A 39 5.28 2.13 -19.40
N ALA A 40 5.06 1.13 -20.27
CA ALA A 40 6.09 0.16 -20.61
C ALA A 40 7.25 0.79 -21.42
N PRO A 41 7.04 1.62 -22.46
CA PRO A 41 8.14 2.34 -23.12
C PRO A 41 8.87 3.30 -22.19
N MET A 42 8.16 3.98 -21.27
CA MET A 42 8.79 4.83 -20.26
C MET A 42 9.64 4.01 -19.28
N ALA A 43 9.15 2.86 -18.83
CA ALA A 43 9.88 1.96 -17.95
C ALA A 43 11.15 1.41 -18.60
N ALA A 44 11.12 1.08 -19.89
CA ALA A 44 12.29 0.67 -20.65
C ALA A 44 13.41 1.74 -20.70
N LYS A 45 13.04 3.01 -20.57
CA LYS A 45 13.96 4.15 -20.43
C LYS A 45 14.33 4.45 -18.96
N GLY A 46 13.85 3.69 -17.99
CA GLY A 46 14.02 3.96 -16.55
C GLY A 46 13.17 5.13 -16.03
N LEU A 47 12.13 5.53 -16.75
CA LEU A 47 11.32 6.73 -16.46
C LEU A 47 9.98 6.41 -15.80
N ALA A 48 9.58 5.14 -15.64
CA ALA A 48 8.32 4.80 -15.00
C ALA A 48 8.49 3.70 -13.96
N THR A 49 7.83 3.87 -12.81
CA THR A 49 7.67 2.86 -11.76
C THR A 49 6.24 2.88 -11.22
N VAL A 50 5.74 1.74 -10.76
CA VAL A 50 4.39 1.67 -10.19
C VAL A 50 4.42 1.02 -8.81
N GLY A 51 3.87 1.71 -7.80
CA GLY A 51 3.59 1.19 -6.47
C GLY A 51 2.15 0.70 -6.38
N VAL A 52 1.96 -0.58 -6.08
CA VAL A 52 0.63 -1.16 -5.85
C VAL A 52 0.45 -1.44 -4.37
N SER A 53 -0.54 -0.79 -3.74
CA SER A 53 -0.83 -1.00 -2.32
C SER A 53 -1.62 -2.29 -2.13
N VAL A 54 -1.10 -3.21 -1.28
CA VAL A 54 -1.80 -4.41 -0.79
C VAL A 54 -1.84 -4.32 0.72
N THR A 55 -3.02 -4.05 1.29
CA THR A 55 -3.20 -3.72 2.72
C THR A 55 -3.55 -4.93 3.56
N THR A 56 -4.16 -5.92 2.96
CA THR A 56 -4.56 -7.22 3.54
C THR A 56 -4.78 -8.21 2.41
N LEU A 57 -4.74 -9.49 2.71
CA LEU A 57 -5.15 -10.59 1.81
C LEU A 57 -6.59 -11.04 2.09
N ASP A 58 -7.18 -10.61 3.21
CA ASP A 58 -8.57 -10.86 3.57
C ASP A 58 -9.49 -9.97 2.73
N ALA A 59 -10.29 -10.60 1.86
CA ALA A 59 -11.19 -9.91 0.95
C ALA A 59 -12.37 -9.22 1.66
N GLU A 60 -12.82 -9.75 2.80
CA GLU A 60 -13.91 -9.16 3.60
C GLU A 60 -13.40 -7.92 4.32
N LEU A 61 -12.24 -8.03 4.97
CA LEU A 61 -11.58 -6.89 5.62
C LEU A 61 -11.26 -5.78 4.61
N ALA A 62 -10.71 -6.15 3.44
CA ALA A 62 -10.43 -5.19 2.36
C ALA A 62 -11.70 -4.46 1.91
N THR A 63 -12.82 -5.17 1.77
CA THR A 63 -14.10 -4.56 1.37
C THR A 63 -14.65 -3.64 2.46
N ALA A 64 -14.56 -4.04 3.72
CA ALA A 64 -15.03 -3.24 4.86
C ALA A 64 -14.20 -1.95 5.04
N MET A 65 -12.88 -2.02 4.82
CA MET A 65 -11.98 -0.86 4.97
C MET A 65 -11.95 0.05 3.74
N GLU A 66 -12.01 -0.54 2.55
CA GLU A 66 -11.76 0.13 1.28
C GLU A 66 -12.79 -0.28 0.21
N PRO A 67 -14.10 0.01 0.40
CA PRO A 67 -15.19 -0.54 -0.43
C PRO A 67 -15.14 -0.15 -1.91
N ARG A 68 -14.37 0.90 -2.25
CA ARG A 68 -14.21 1.36 -3.63
C ARG A 68 -12.90 0.92 -4.28
N ALA A 69 -12.00 0.31 -3.54
CA ALA A 69 -10.71 -0.14 -4.05
C ALA A 69 -10.79 -1.55 -4.65
N ALA A 70 -9.79 -1.93 -5.44
CA ALA A 70 -9.70 -3.28 -5.98
C ALA A 70 -9.47 -4.29 -4.84
N ARG A 71 -10.06 -5.48 -4.96
CA ARG A 71 -9.84 -6.60 -4.02
C ARG A 71 -8.37 -7.06 -4.04
N PRO A 72 -7.87 -7.71 -2.97
CA PRO A 72 -6.47 -8.12 -2.85
C PRO A 72 -5.95 -8.93 -4.04
N GLU A 73 -6.70 -9.95 -4.48
CA GLU A 73 -6.34 -10.77 -5.64
C GLU A 73 -6.18 -9.93 -6.91
N ARG A 74 -7.06 -8.96 -7.10
CA ARG A 74 -7.00 -8.08 -8.28
C ARG A 74 -5.79 -7.14 -8.21
N ARG A 75 -5.34 -6.76 -7.01
CA ARG A 75 -4.11 -5.97 -6.82
C ARG A 75 -2.86 -6.82 -7.11
N LEU A 76 -2.83 -8.09 -6.69
CA LEU A 76 -1.74 -9.02 -7.02
C LEU A 76 -1.70 -9.31 -8.54
N GLU A 77 -2.84 -9.49 -9.18
CA GLU A 77 -2.91 -9.65 -10.64
C GLU A 77 -2.46 -8.37 -11.37
N THR A 78 -2.73 -7.19 -10.79
CA THR A 78 -2.21 -5.92 -11.32
C THR A 78 -0.68 -5.88 -11.25
N ILE A 79 -0.07 -6.32 -10.15
CA ILE A 79 1.39 -6.45 -10.03
C ILE A 79 1.93 -7.36 -11.13
N LYS A 80 1.32 -8.54 -11.32
CA LYS A 80 1.73 -9.51 -12.34
C LYS A 80 1.65 -8.94 -13.76
N THR A 81 0.56 -8.25 -14.07
CA THR A 81 0.35 -7.63 -15.38
C THR A 81 1.39 -6.53 -15.67
N LEU A 82 1.67 -5.68 -14.69
CA LEU A 82 2.68 -4.63 -14.81
C LEU A 82 4.09 -5.20 -14.96
N ALA A 83 4.45 -6.19 -14.13
CA ALA A 83 5.75 -6.86 -14.21
C ALA A 83 5.97 -7.58 -15.53
N ALA A 84 4.94 -8.27 -16.05
CA ALA A 84 4.99 -8.91 -17.36
C ALA A 84 5.19 -7.91 -18.52
N ALA A 85 4.77 -6.65 -18.33
CA ALA A 85 5.02 -5.56 -19.28
C ALA A 85 6.39 -4.88 -19.09
N GLY A 86 7.26 -5.41 -18.22
CA GLY A 86 8.59 -4.86 -17.96
C GLY A 86 8.60 -3.60 -17.08
N ILE A 87 7.50 -3.28 -16.42
CA ILE A 87 7.40 -2.12 -15.54
C ILE A 87 7.87 -2.51 -14.12
N PRO A 88 8.86 -1.83 -13.52
CA PRO A 88 9.28 -2.08 -12.15
C PRO A 88 8.15 -1.81 -11.17
N VAL A 89 7.77 -2.82 -10.38
CA VAL A 89 6.67 -2.71 -9.42
C VAL A 89 7.19 -2.75 -7.99
N THR A 90 6.70 -1.80 -7.18
CA THR A 90 6.84 -1.79 -5.72
C THR A 90 5.55 -2.28 -5.07
N VAL A 91 5.59 -3.35 -4.27
CA VAL A 91 4.48 -3.63 -3.38
C VAL A 91 4.52 -2.71 -2.17
N MET A 92 3.41 -2.06 -1.88
CA MET A 92 3.27 -1.17 -0.72
C MET A 92 2.31 -1.80 0.29
N VAL A 93 2.84 -2.34 1.41
CA VAL A 93 2.02 -2.81 2.52
C VAL A 93 1.63 -1.59 3.36
N ALA A 94 0.64 -0.85 2.88
CA ALA A 94 0.30 0.47 3.41
C ALA A 94 -1.23 0.72 3.40
N PRO A 95 -1.83 0.87 4.58
CA PRO A 95 -1.21 0.81 5.90
C PRO A 95 -1.06 -0.61 6.46
N VAL A 96 -0.03 -0.83 7.28
CA VAL A 96 0.02 -1.94 8.25
C VAL A 96 -0.71 -1.48 9.51
N ILE A 97 -1.67 -2.27 9.98
CA ILE A 97 -2.46 -1.98 11.18
C ILE A 97 -2.10 -3.00 12.25
N PRO A 98 -1.42 -2.60 13.35
CA PRO A 98 -1.04 -3.49 14.43
C PRO A 98 -2.23 -4.23 15.02
N ALA A 99 -2.09 -5.52 15.32
CA ALA A 99 -3.12 -6.42 15.82
C ALA A 99 -4.33 -6.62 14.88
N LEU A 100 -4.28 -6.09 13.64
CA LEU A 100 -5.32 -6.31 12.64
C LEU A 100 -4.77 -6.91 11.34
N THR A 101 -3.79 -6.28 10.70
CA THR A 101 -3.21 -6.73 9.41
C THR A 101 -1.71 -7.01 9.47
N ASP A 102 -1.02 -6.70 10.57
CA ASP A 102 0.42 -6.88 10.73
C ASP A 102 0.89 -8.34 10.64
N HIS A 103 0.00 -9.30 10.93
CA HIS A 103 0.28 -10.73 10.80
C HIS A 103 0.33 -11.21 9.34
N GLU A 104 -0.18 -10.44 8.39
CA GLU A 104 -0.17 -10.77 6.96
C GLU A 104 1.05 -10.21 6.22
N LEU A 105 1.93 -9.44 6.89
CA LEU A 105 3.03 -8.74 6.26
C LEU A 105 3.89 -9.64 5.37
N GLU A 106 4.36 -10.75 5.91
CA GLU A 106 5.22 -11.69 5.18
C GLU A 106 4.47 -12.34 4.01
N ALA A 107 3.25 -12.77 4.24
CA ALA A 107 2.43 -13.41 3.21
C ALA A 107 2.17 -12.45 2.03
N ILE A 108 1.91 -11.18 2.31
CA ILE A 108 1.73 -10.14 1.27
C ILE A 108 3.03 -9.97 0.47
N LEU A 109 4.19 -9.85 1.15
CA LEU A 109 5.49 -9.68 0.50
C LEU A 109 5.84 -10.88 -0.40
N ILE A 110 5.66 -12.09 0.10
CA ILE A 110 5.92 -13.34 -0.65
C ILE A 110 5.01 -13.41 -1.90
N ARG A 111 3.70 -13.21 -1.74
CA ARG A 111 2.76 -13.25 -2.87
C ARG A 111 3.02 -12.14 -3.90
N ALA A 112 3.39 -10.96 -3.44
CA ALA A 112 3.73 -9.85 -4.34
C ALA A 112 5.02 -10.13 -5.12
N ARG A 113 6.03 -10.73 -4.47
CA ARG A 113 7.27 -11.17 -5.14
C ARG A 113 6.99 -12.23 -6.20
N GLN A 114 6.17 -13.22 -5.87
CA GLN A 114 5.71 -14.26 -6.82
C GLN A 114 4.94 -13.66 -8.01
N ALA A 115 4.22 -12.56 -7.79
CA ALA A 115 3.55 -11.80 -8.83
C ALA A 115 4.50 -10.91 -9.66
N GLY A 116 5.80 -10.80 -9.30
CA GLY A 116 6.81 -10.05 -10.04
C GLY A 116 7.17 -8.67 -9.46
N ALA A 117 6.74 -8.34 -8.24
CA ALA A 117 7.24 -7.13 -7.57
C ALA A 117 8.74 -7.22 -7.31
N VAL A 118 9.48 -6.15 -7.62
CA VAL A 118 10.94 -6.07 -7.46
C VAL A 118 11.36 -5.21 -6.27
N HIS A 119 10.45 -4.39 -5.78
CA HIS A 119 10.65 -3.55 -4.59
C HIS A 119 9.50 -3.72 -3.61
N ALA A 120 9.76 -3.43 -2.34
CA ALA A 120 8.76 -3.45 -1.29
C ALA A 120 8.89 -2.26 -0.35
N SER A 121 7.77 -1.81 0.20
CA SER A 121 7.73 -0.84 1.30
C SER A 121 6.54 -1.11 2.21
N TYR A 122 6.60 -0.60 3.44
CA TYR A 122 5.44 -0.58 4.33
C TYR A 122 5.28 0.77 5.01
N ILE A 123 4.07 1.09 5.41
CA ILE A 123 3.74 2.29 6.20
C ILE A 123 2.82 1.87 7.33
N LEU A 124 3.20 2.18 8.57
CA LEU A 124 2.34 1.99 9.73
C LEU A 124 1.12 2.93 9.65
N LEU A 125 -0.06 2.46 10.02
CA LEU A 125 -1.30 3.26 9.99
C LEU A 125 -1.11 4.64 10.61
N ARG A 126 -1.56 5.66 9.90
CA ARG A 126 -1.52 7.07 10.31
C ARG A 126 -2.93 7.59 10.46
N LEU A 127 -3.20 8.24 11.59
CA LEU A 127 -4.52 8.78 11.94
C LEU A 127 -4.43 10.29 12.23
N PRO A 128 -4.12 11.13 11.24
CA PRO A 128 -4.14 12.57 11.43
C PRO A 128 -5.55 13.10 11.58
N LEU A 129 -5.70 14.19 12.38
CA LEU A 129 -6.94 14.94 12.54
C LEU A 129 -8.14 14.03 12.85
N GLU A 130 -9.22 14.18 12.13
CA GLU A 130 -10.50 13.48 12.27
C GLU A 130 -10.41 11.95 12.01
N LEU A 131 -9.36 11.48 11.37
CA LEU A 131 -9.19 10.04 11.11
C LEU A 131 -9.07 9.20 12.37
N LYS A 132 -8.71 9.79 13.53
CA LYS A 132 -8.70 9.09 14.82
C LYS A 132 -10.10 8.63 15.21
N ASP A 133 -11.05 9.53 15.12
CA ASP A 133 -12.43 9.29 15.53
C ASP A 133 -13.13 8.38 14.53
N LEU A 134 -13.00 8.66 13.24
CA LEU A 134 -13.54 7.83 12.16
C LEU A 134 -13.04 6.39 12.23
N PHE A 135 -11.75 6.18 12.49
CA PHE A 135 -11.20 4.83 12.64
C PHE A 135 -11.69 4.16 13.93
N GLY A 136 -11.85 4.93 15.04
CA GLY A 136 -12.43 4.46 16.27
C GLY A 136 -13.88 4.00 16.11
N GLU A 137 -14.70 4.73 15.37
CA GLU A 137 -16.08 4.38 15.00
C GLU A 137 -16.12 3.14 14.10
N TRP A 138 -15.26 3.11 13.08
CA TRP A 138 -15.12 1.96 12.18
C TRP A 138 -14.78 0.68 12.96
N LEU A 139 -13.84 0.74 13.91
CA LEU A 139 -13.48 -0.39 14.77
C LEU A 139 -14.67 -0.82 15.64
N THR A 140 -15.47 0.12 16.16
CA THR A 140 -16.66 -0.22 16.94
C THR A 140 -17.66 -1.03 16.14
N THR A 141 -17.82 -0.71 14.87
CA THR A 141 -18.78 -1.37 13.97
C THR A 141 -18.27 -2.71 13.45
N HIS A 142 -16.98 -2.77 13.06
CA HIS A 142 -16.48 -3.91 12.32
C HIS A 142 -15.58 -4.87 13.12
N ARG A 143 -14.98 -4.42 14.22
CA ARG A 143 -14.02 -5.19 15.05
C ARG A 143 -14.12 -4.78 16.54
N PRO A 144 -15.31 -4.82 17.15
CA PRO A 144 -15.52 -4.35 18.54
C PRO A 144 -14.66 -5.13 19.53
N ASP A 145 -14.49 -6.43 19.32
CA ASP A 145 -13.68 -7.36 20.12
C ASP A 145 -12.19 -7.02 20.13
N ARG A 146 -11.67 -6.41 19.09
CA ARG A 146 -10.24 -6.07 18.90
C ARG A 146 -9.95 -4.58 19.03
N LYS A 147 -10.97 -3.73 19.09
CA LYS A 147 -10.83 -2.26 19.08
C LYS A 147 -9.78 -1.78 20.09
N GLN A 148 -9.93 -2.14 21.35
CA GLN A 148 -9.02 -1.66 22.39
C GLN A 148 -7.59 -2.12 22.18
N ARG A 149 -7.39 -3.38 21.78
CA ARG A 149 -6.08 -3.94 21.48
C ARG A 149 -5.39 -3.22 20.33
N ILE A 150 -6.11 -2.94 19.24
CA ILE A 150 -5.59 -2.23 18.07
C ILE A 150 -5.16 -0.81 18.45
N LEU A 151 -6.03 -0.07 19.17
CA LEU A 151 -5.74 1.30 19.58
C LEU A 151 -4.55 1.36 20.55
N ASN A 152 -4.45 0.42 21.49
CA ASN A 152 -3.33 0.37 22.44
C ASN A 152 -2.01 0.09 21.70
N ARG A 153 -1.97 -0.89 20.78
CA ARG A 153 -0.77 -1.17 19.98
C ARG A 153 -0.35 0.02 19.12
N LEU A 154 -1.31 0.73 18.52
CA LEU A 154 -1.00 1.96 17.78
C LEU A 154 -0.36 3.02 18.67
N ARG A 155 -0.88 3.23 19.91
CA ARG A 155 -0.29 4.17 20.88
C ARG A 155 1.12 3.77 21.27
N GLU A 156 1.35 2.50 21.60
CA GLU A 156 2.68 1.97 21.93
C GLU A 156 3.70 2.25 20.82
N MET A 157 3.30 2.02 19.56
CA MET A 157 4.15 2.28 18.41
C MET A 157 4.25 3.77 18.00
N ARG A 158 3.53 4.65 18.66
CA ARG A 158 3.47 6.10 18.40
C ARG A 158 3.87 6.97 19.59
N GLY A 159 4.48 6.36 20.63
CA GLY A 159 4.96 7.09 21.82
C GLY A 159 3.84 7.57 22.74
N GLY A 160 2.73 6.82 22.82
CA GLY A 160 1.59 7.09 23.68
C GLY A 160 0.38 7.70 22.97
N GLU A 161 0.56 8.25 21.78
CA GLU A 161 -0.48 8.91 20.99
C GLU A 161 -0.96 8.05 19.81
N LEU A 162 -2.13 8.35 19.25
CA LEU A 162 -2.63 7.67 18.04
C LEU A 162 -1.98 8.21 16.75
N TYR A 163 -1.32 9.35 16.80
CA TYR A 163 -0.69 9.99 15.67
C TYR A 163 0.66 10.64 16.05
N GLU A 164 1.63 10.48 15.19
CA GLU A 164 2.95 11.11 15.27
C GLU A 164 3.21 11.87 13.97
N SER A 165 3.49 13.17 14.07
CA SER A 165 3.73 14.04 12.91
C SER A 165 5.20 14.11 12.50
N ARG A 166 6.14 13.79 13.41
CA ARG A 166 7.58 13.95 13.18
C ARG A 166 8.05 13.19 11.95
N PHE A 167 8.85 13.85 11.13
CA PHE A 167 9.48 13.25 9.96
C PHE A 167 10.34 12.03 10.37
N GLY A 168 10.30 10.96 9.57
CA GLY A 168 10.94 9.68 9.90
C GLY A 168 10.05 8.77 10.76
N ALA A 169 9.68 9.18 11.96
CA ALA A 169 8.86 8.37 12.87
C ALA A 169 7.40 8.19 12.40
N ARG A 170 6.84 9.18 11.71
CA ARG A 170 5.43 9.15 11.24
C ARG A 170 5.09 7.98 10.33
N MET A 171 6.05 7.41 9.61
CA MET A 171 5.85 6.31 8.66
C MET A 171 6.10 4.93 9.29
N ARG A 172 7.08 4.83 10.17
CA ARG A 172 7.59 3.55 10.70
C ARG A 172 7.17 3.26 12.13
N GLY A 173 6.85 4.30 12.93
CA GLY A 173 6.58 4.18 14.36
C GLY A 173 7.86 4.13 15.19
N ARG A 174 7.69 3.78 16.49
CA ARG A 174 8.77 3.69 17.50
C ARG A 174 8.53 2.51 18.44
N GLY A 175 9.51 2.24 19.28
CA GLY A 175 9.44 1.19 20.30
C GLY A 175 9.74 -0.20 19.75
N ASN A 176 9.60 -1.20 20.63
CA ASN A 176 10.01 -2.56 20.31
C ASN A 176 9.14 -3.21 19.22
N ASP A 177 7.84 -2.98 19.24
CA ASP A 177 6.92 -3.54 18.24
C ASP A 177 7.18 -2.96 16.85
N ALA A 178 7.50 -1.67 16.76
CA ALA A 178 7.88 -1.04 15.48
C ALA A 178 9.21 -1.59 14.95
N LYS A 179 10.19 -1.82 15.82
CA LYS A 179 11.45 -2.46 15.46
C LYS A 179 11.25 -3.90 15.01
N LEU A 180 10.42 -4.66 15.73
CA LEU A 180 10.09 -6.03 15.34
C LEU A 180 9.43 -6.10 13.98
N LEU A 181 8.47 -5.20 13.71
CA LEU A 181 7.82 -5.10 12.40
C LEU A 181 8.83 -4.79 11.29
N GLU A 182 9.77 -3.89 11.55
CA GLU A 182 10.84 -3.55 10.60
C GLU A 182 11.79 -4.73 10.37
N GLU A 183 12.16 -5.47 11.41
CA GLU A 183 13.01 -6.66 11.29
C GLU A 183 12.30 -7.76 10.47
N ARG A 184 11.04 -8.06 10.77
CA ARG A 184 10.21 -9.00 9.98
C ARG A 184 10.17 -8.61 8.51
N PHE A 185 9.91 -7.33 8.21
CA PHE A 185 9.92 -6.81 6.85
C PHE A 185 11.28 -7.02 6.18
N ARG A 186 12.37 -6.63 6.83
CA ARG A 186 13.73 -6.76 6.28
C ARG A 186 14.14 -8.21 6.05
N MET A 187 13.84 -9.09 6.99
CA MET A 187 14.15 -10.52 6.87
C MET A 187 13.42 -11.14 5.68
N THR A 188 12.11 -10.88 5.55
CA THR A 188 11.32 -11.38 4.43
C THR A 188 11.83 -10.87 3.08
N CYS A 189 12.15 -9.57 2.98
CA CYS A 189 12.72 -9.02 1.74
C CYS A 189 14.09 -9.58 1.36
N ARG A 190 14.90 -10.03 2.33
CA ARG A 190 16.22 -10.66 2.06
C ARG A 190 16.11 -12.11 1.58
N GLN A 191 15.05 -12.80 1.95
CA GLN A 191 14.81 -14.20 1.63
C GLN A 191 14.12 -14.38 0.26
N GLN A 192 13.64 -13.30 -0.34
CA GLN A 192 12.93 -13.27 -1.63
C GLN A 192 13.82 -12.70 -2.76
#